data_efc50f3aa7bb834f94d4d336ab8011d0
#
_entry.id   efc50f3aa7bb834f94d4d336ab8011d0
#
_cell.length_a   1.000
_cell.length_b   1.000
_cell.length_c   1.000
_cell.angle_alpha   90.00
_cell.angle_beta   90.00
_cell.angle_gamma   90.00
#
_symmetry.space_group_name_H-M   'P 1'
#
loop_
_entity.id
_entity.type
_entity.pdbx_description
1 polymer ?
#
loop_
_entity_poly.entity_id
_entity_poly.type
_entity_poly.pdbx_seq_one_letter_code
_entity_poly.pdbx_strand_id
1 'polypeptide(L)'
;TLALATSGLSAWCIVPALNGSANSEDTGVKETTGSSAYLYSATVGGGYEVDCRQRDLSNNVSGAWTRDISSVNNAAYLEGVSRMFAGHEVCLQFSNNLTTPVRVEVNGSWDSN
;
A
#
# COMPACT_ATOMS: atom_id res chain seq x y z
N THR A 1 -18.22 15.64 -11.24
CA THR A 1 -17.78 14.40 -10.60
C THR A 1 -16.27 14.32 -10.66
N LEU A 2 -15.66 14.13 -9.53
CA LEU A 2 -14.23 13.97 -9.42
C LEU A 2 -13.88 12.51 -9.67
N ALA A 3 -13.10 12.27 -10.74
CA ALA A 3 -12.59 10.92 -11.01
C ALA A 3 -11.31 10.69 -10.21
N LEU A 4 -11.21 9.57 -9.50
CA LEU A 4 -9.98 9.17 -8.83
C LEU A 4 -9.02 8.54 -9.83
N ALA A 5 -7.73 8.78 -9.66
CA ALA A 5 -6.70 8.15 -10.48
C ALA A 5 -6.57 6.67 -10.14
N THR A 6 -6.05 5.89 -11.10
CA THR A 6 -5.76 4.46 -10.94
C THR A 6 -4.28 4.16 -11.04
N SER A 7 -3.46 5.13 -11.48
CA SER A 7 -2.02 4.98 -11.67
C SER A 7 -1.30 6.24 -11.21
N GLY A 8 0.00 6.11 -10.95
CA GLY A 8 0.85 7.20 -10.50
C GLY A 8 0.43 7.79 -9.17
N LEU A 9 -0.12 6.98 -8.28
CA LEU A 9 -0.59 7.40 -6.97
C LEU A 9 0.58 7.47 -5.98
N SER A 10 0.52 8.41 -5.03
CA SER A 10 1.53 8.53 -3.98
C SER A 10 1.32 7.50 -2.89
N ALA A 11 2.37 6.75 -2.59
CA ALA A 11 2.39 5.79 -1.49
C ALA A 11 2.86 6.39 -0.16
N TRP A 12 3.17 7.69 -0.15
CA TRP A 12 3.78 8.32 1.02
C TRP A 12 2.97 8.11 2.30
N CYS A 13 3.65 7.73 3.37
CA CYS A 13 3.09 7.71 4.72
C CYS A 13 4.21 7.65 5.76
N ILE A 14 3.85 7.90 7.02
CA ILE A 14 4.71 7.68 8.18
C ILE A 14 4.14 6.48 8.94
N VAL A 15 4.91 5.40 8.98
CA VAL A 15 4.50 4.16 9.64
C VAL A 15 4.96 4.20 11.10
N PRO A 16 4.05 4.11 12.08
CA PRO A 16 4.44 4.14 13.49
C PRO A 16 5.33 2.98 13.88
N ALA A 17 6.12 3.16 14.95
CA ALA A 17 7.02 2.13 15.47
C ALA A 17 6.25 0.92 16.01
N LEU A 18 6.98 -0.19 16.19
CA LEU A 18 6.53 -1.38 16.91
C LEU A 18 5.20 -1.94 16.36
N ASN A 19 5.26 -2.44 15.13
CA ASN A 19 4.11 -3.04 14.45
C ASN A 19 2.95 -2.06 14.16
N GLY A 20 3.22 -0.76 14.18
CA GLY A 20 2.26 0.25 13.78
C GLY A 20 1.94 0.19 12.30
N SER A 21 0.83 0.77 11.90
CA SER A 21 0.41 0.80 10.48
C SER A 21 -0.06 2.19 10.06
N ALA A 22 0.02 2.44 8.76
CA ALA A 22 -0.47 3.68 8.14
C ALA A 22 -0.92 3.42 6.71
N ASN A 23 -1.86 4.22 6.25
CA ASN A 23 -2.35 4.16 4.87
C ASN A 23 -1.57 5.12 3.99
N SER A 24 -1.47 4.78 2.70
CA SER A 24 -0.87 5.66 1.69
C SER A 24 -1.59 7.01 1.61
N GLU A 25 -0.86 8.05 1.23
CA GLU A 25 -1.40 9.40 1.06
C GLU A 25 -2.55 9.44 0.07
N ASP A 26 -2.35 8.81 -1.10
CA ASP A 26 -3.35 8.79 -2.15
C ASP A 26 -4.20 7.51 -2.06
N THR A 27 -5.45 7.66 -2.44
CA THR A 27 -6.35 6.55 -2.72
C THR A 27 -6.57 6.47 -4.23
N GLY A 28 -6.97 5.30 -4.71
CA GLY A 28 -7.27 5.09 -6.12
C GLY A 28 -8.57 4.31 -6.30
N VAL A 29 -8.95 4.12 -7.54
CA VAL A 29 -10.14 3.35 -7.91
C VAL A 29 -9.73 2.00 -8.46
N LYS A 30 -10.38 0.94 -8.00
CA LYS A 30 -10.22 -0.40 -8.55
C LYS A 30 -10.84 -0.45 -9.94
N GLU A 31 -10.05 -0.74 -10.97
CA GLU A 31 -10.57 -0.88 -12.34
C GLU A 31 -11.10 -2.28 -12.61
N THR A 32 -10.39 -3.29 -12.09
CA THR A 32 -10.74 -4.70 -12.30
C THR A 32 -10.98 -5.38 -10.96
N THR A 33 -12.13 -5.98 -10.79
CA THR A 33 -12.49 -6.70 -9.57
C THR A 33 -11.43 -7.73 -9.20
N GLY A 34 -10.93 -7.66 -7.98
CA GLY A 34 -9.99 -8.64 -7.44
C GLY A 34 -8.57 -8.55 -7.96
N SER A 35 -8.23 -7.58 -8.80
CA SER A 35 -6.89 -7.46 -9.38
C SER A 35 -5.84 -7.07 -8.34
N SER A 36 -4.58 -7.39 -8.62
CA SER A 36 -3.46 -6.95 -7.80
C SER A 36 -3.17 -5.48 -8.03
N ALA A 37 -2.83 -4.75 -6.97
CA ALA A 37 -2.22 -3.43 -7.07
C ALA A 37 -0.71 -3.58 -7.29
N TYR A 38 -0.04 -2.53 -7.76
CA TYR A 38 1.39 -2.57 -8.00
C TYR A 38 2.07 -1.38 -7.35
N LEU A 39 3.02 -1.67 -6.44
CA LEU A 39 3.89 -0.69 -5.79
C LEU A 39 5.22 -0.68 -6.53
N TYR A 40 5.76 0.50 -6.82
CA TYR A 40 7.04 0.64 -7.49
C TYR A 40 7.81 1.87 -7.00
N SER A 41 9.12 1.85 -7.19
CA SER A 41 10.02 2.94 -6.79
C SER A 41 9.90 3.30 -5.32
N ALA A 42 9.69 2.32 -4.46
CA ALA A 42 9.55 2.55 -3.04
C ALA A 42 10.87 2.94 -2.40
N THR A 43 10.82 3.84 -1.43
CA THR A 43 11.93 4.12 -0.52
C THR A 43 11.44 4.00 0.91
N VAL A 44 12.25 3.37 1.75
CA VAL A 44 11.93 3.12 3.17
C VAL A 44 13.05 3.71 4.01
N GLY A 45 12.71 4.63 4.89
CA GLY A 45 13.69 5.39 5.67
C GLY A 45 14.51 4.52 6.61
N GLY A 46 15.75 4.96 6.89
CA GLY A 46 16.60 4.35 7.89
C GLY A 46 17.10 2.94 7.58
N GLY A 47 16.98 2.46 6.36
CA GLY A 47 17.36 1.10 6.00
C GLY A 47 16.44 0.02 6.57
N TYR A 48 15.27 0.40 7.05
CA TYR A 48 14.28 -0.54 7.59
C TYR A 48 13.47 -1.20 6.47
N GLU A 49 12.73 -2.24 6.84
CA GLU A 49 11.78 -2.94 5.97
C GLU A 49 10.37 -2.79 6.53
N VAL A 50 9.39 -2.72 5.65
CA VAL A 50 7.97 -2.66 6.02
C VAL A 50 7.19 -3.71 5.24
N ASP A 51 6.02 -4.05 5.74
CA ASP A 51 5.07 -4.89 5.03
C ASP A 51 4.01 -4.01 4.38
N CYS A 52 3.44 -4.46 3.29
CA CYS A 52 2.43 -3.70 2.56
C CYS A 52 1.31 -4.62 2.08
N ARG A 53 0.09 -4.11 2.09
CA ARG A 53 -1.06 -4.78 1.50
C ARG A 53 -1.99 -3.77 0.84
N GLN A 54 -2.79 -4.26 -0.07
CA GLN A 54 -3.88 -3.51 -0.67
C GLN A 54 -5.10 -3.59 0.25
N ARG A 55 -5.81 -2.47 0.41
CA ARG A 55 -7.01 -2.39 1.26
C ARG A 55 -8.14 -1.70 0.53
N ASP A 56 -9.32 -2.32 0.53
CA ASP A 56 -10.55 -1.76 0.00
C ASP A 56 -11.26 -0.97 1.11
N LEU A 57 -11.35 0.34 0.94
CA LEU A 57 -11.97 1.24 1.91
C LEU A 57 -13.50 1.19 1.86
N SER A 58 -14.06 0.85 0.70
CA SER A 58 -15.51 0.77 0.52
C SER A 58 -16.10 -0.46 1.20
N ASN A 59 -15.38 -1.57 1.19
CA ASN A 59 -15.85 -2.87 1.67
C ASN A 59 -15.12 -3.34 2.93
N ASN A 60 -14.11 -2.59 3.36
CA ASN A 60 -13.28 -2.88 4.54
C ASN A 60 -12.66 -4.29 4.48
N VAL A 61 -12.14 -4.67 3.33
CA VAL A 61 -11.40 -5.92 3.13
C VAL A 61 -9.98 -5.63 2.69
N SER A 62 -9.07 -6.55 2.95
CA SER A 62 -7.65 -6.39 2.63
C SER A 62 -7.10 -7.63 1.96
N GLY A 63 -6.12 -7.44 1.07
CA GLY A 63 -5.34 -8.53 0.53
C GLY A 63 -4.29 -9.02 1.52
N ALA A 64 -3.53 -10.04 1.11
CA ALA A 64 -2.45 -10.56 1.92
C ALA A 64 -1.31 -9.55 2.05
N TRP A 65 -0.59 -9.61 3.16
CA TRP A 65 0.61 -8.81 3.36
C TRP A 65 1.73 -9.30 2.44
N THR A 66 2.35 -8.35 1.73
CA THR A 66 3.65 -8.56 1.07
C THR A 66 4.71 -8.05 2.01
N ARG A 67 5.66 -8.91 2.34
CA ARG A 67 6.66 -8.65 3.38
C ARG A 67 7.96 -8.07 2.81
N ASP A 68 8.71 -7.39 3.67
CA ASP A 68 10.09 -7.00 3.43
C ASP A 68 10.26 -6.01 2.26
N ILE A 69 9.37 -5.04 2.18
CA ILE A 69 9.52 -3.90 1.28
C ILE A 69 10.61 -2.97 1.83
N SER A 70 11.56 -2.60 1.00
CA SER A 70 12.69 -1.74 1.37
C SER A 70 13.09 -0.86 0.20
N SER A 71 14.09 0.01 0.42
CA SER A 71 14.65 0.83 -0.67
C SER A 71 15.40 0.00 -1.71
N VAL A 72 15.73 -1.24 -1.41
CA VAL A 72 16.34 -2.20 -2.34
C VAL A 72 15.27 -3.09 -2.98
N ASN A 73 14.43 -3.71 -2.16
CA ASN A 73 13.27 -4.50 -2.61
C ASN A 73 12.06 -3.56 -2.76
N ASN A 74 12.09 -2.74 -3.80
CA ASN A 74 11.29 -1.51 -3.88
C ASN A 74 10.06 -1.61 -4.80
N ALA A 75 9.68 -2.81 -5.21
CA ALA A 75 8.52 -3.04 -6.07
C ALA A 75 7.84 -4.34 -5.69
N ALA A 76 6.52 -4.37 -5.75
CA ALA A 76 5.76 -5.58 -5.43
C ALA A 76 4.36 -5.51 -6.01
N TYR A 77 3.83 -6.66 -6.43
CA TYR A 77 2.41 -6.84 -6.66
C TYR A 77 1.74 -7.15 -5.32
N LEU A 78 0.64 -6.46 -5.05
CA LEU A 78 -0.10 -6.57 -3.79
C LEU A 78 -1.42 -7.26 -4.09
N GLU A 79 -1.61 -8.46 -3.60
CA GLU A 79 -2.74 -9.31 -3.93
C GLU A 79 -4.08 -8.63 -3.65
N GLY A 80 -5.01 -8.76 -4.60
CA GLY A 80 -6.41 -8.40 -4.40
C GLY A 80 -7.21 -9.59 -3.89
N VAL A 81 -8.41 -9.32 -3.43
CA VAL A 81 -9.41 -10.34 -3.09
C VAL A 81 -10.69 -10.10 -3.87
N SER A 82 -11.49 -11.15 -4.05
CA SER A 82 -12.68 -11.11 -4.92
C SER A 82 -13.71 -10.04 -4.51
N ARG A 83 -13.70 -9.59 -3.26
CA ARG A 83 -14.60 -8.54 -2.76
C ARG A 83 -14.09 -7.12 -2.98
N MET A 84 -12.93 -6.96 -3.59
CA MET A 84 -12.42 -5.67 -4.06
C MET A 84 -13.02 -5.37 -5.43
N PHE A 85 -14.28 -4.94 -5.45
CA PHE A 85 -15.02 -4.74 -6.68
C PHE A 85 -14.53 -3.53 -7.46
N ALA A 86 -14.64 -3.61 -8.79
CA ALA A 86 -14.36 -2.46 -9.65
C ALA A 86 -15.20 -1.26 -9.22
N GLY A 87 -14.60 -0.07 -9.23
CA GLY A 87 -15.24 1.16 -8.77
C GLY A 87 -15.03 1.46 -7.30
N HIS A 88 -14.55 0.52 -6.51
CA HIS A 88 -14.26 0.75 -5.10
C HIS A 88 -13.02 1.59 -4.90
N GLU A 89 -13.02 2.40 -3.85
CA GLU A 89 -11.86 3.16 -3.42
C GLU A 89 -10.92 2.24 -2.64
N VAL A 90 -9.65 2.22 -3.04
CA VAL A 90 -8.61 1.39 -2.42
C VAL A 90 -7.42 2.24 -2.03
N CYS A 91 -6.64 1.77 -1.07
CA CYS A 91 -5.36 2.36 -0.68
C CYS A 91 -4.34 1.25 -0.42
N LEU A 92 -3.09 1.66 -0.22
CA LEU A 92 -2.08 0.78 0.35
C LEU A 92 -2.02 0.98 1.86
N GLN A 93 -1.81 -0.09 2.60
CA GLN A 93 -1.56 -0.05 4.02
C GLN A 93 -0.18 -0.63 4.28
N PHE A 94 0.65 0.14 4.98
CA PHE A 94 1.99 -0.29 5.38
C PHE A 94 2.01 -0.60 6.86
N SER A 95 2.78 -1.61 7.24
CA SER A 95 2.97 -1.98 8.64
C SER A 95 4.47 -2.10 8.92
N ASN A 96 4.88 -1.57 10.06
CA ASN A 96 6.24 -1.70 10.53
C ASN A 96 6.47 -3.07 11.15
N ASN A 97 7.72 -3.55 11.17
CA ASN A 97 8.06 -4.78 11.84
C ASN A 97 7.84 -4.64 13.35
N LEU A 98 7.48 -5.75 14.00
CA LEU A 98 7.21 -5.79 15.43
C LEU A 98 8.36 -5.24 16.27
N THR A 99 9.59 -5.42 15.81
CA THR A 99 10.81 -5.03 16.53
C THR A 99 11.41 -3.70 16.06
N THR A 100 10.82 -3.03 15.07
CA THR A 100 11.34 -1.75 14.60
C THR A 100 10.99 -0.66 15.60
N PRO A 101 11.99 -0.05 16.28
CA PRO A 101 11.74 0.81 17.45
C PRO A 101 11.42 2.27 17.10
N VAL A 102 11.39 2.62 15.82
CA VAL A 102 11.18 3.99 15.36
C VAL A 102 10.09 4.03 14.28
N ARG A 103 9.46 5.18 14.11
CA ARG A 103 8.58 5.41 12.96
C ARG A 103 9.43 5.47 11.69
N VAL A 104 8.85 5.02 10.58
CA VAL A 104 9.55 4.90 9.30
C VAL A 104 8.76 5.63 8.22
N GLU A 105 9.44 6.53 7.51
CA GLU A 105 8.83 7.19 6.34
C GLU A 105 8.93 6.28 5.13
N VAL A 106 7.80 6.10 4.43
CA VAL A 106 7.73 5.37 3.18
C VAL A 106 7.30 6.32 2.07
N ASN A 107 8.00 6.25 0.94
CA ASN A 107 7.64 6.95 -0.29
C ASN A 107 7.56 5.95 -1.43
N GLY A 108 6.94 6.35 -2.51
CA GLY A 108 6.86 5.53 -3.71
C GLY A 108 5.63 5.87 -4.53
N SER A 109 5.45 5.11 -5.60
CA SER A 109 4.30 5.25 -6.49
C SER A 109 3.57 3.92 -6.59
N TRP A 110 2.28 3.95 -6.88
CA TRP A 110 1.50 2.73 -7.00
C TRP A 110 0.34 2.89 -7.97
N ASP A 111 -0.12 1.76 -8.47
CA ASP A 111 -1.27 1.66 -9.36
C ASP A 111 -2.31 0.75 -8.72
N SER A 112 -3.57 1.14 -8.78
CA SER A 112 -4.65 0.38 -8.16
C SER A 112 -5.17 -0.78 -9.02
N ASN A 113 -5.01 -0.66 -10.36
CA ASN A 113 -5.51 -1.64 -11.33
C ASN A 113 -6.99 -1.98 -11.09
#